data_a581c51811c1814920046344b4ca33da
#
_entry.id   a581c51811c1814920046344b4ca33da
#
_cell.length_a   1.000
_cell.length_b   1.000
_cell.length_c   1.000
_cell.angle_alpha   90.00
_cell.angle_beta   90.00
_cell.angle_gamma   90.00
#
_symmetry.space_group_name_H-M   'P 1'
#
loop_
_entity.id
_entity.type
_entity.pdbx_description
1 polymer ?
#
loop_
_entity_poly.entity_id
_entity_poly.type
_entity_poly.pdbx_seq_one_letter_code
_entity_poly.pdbx_strand_id
1 'polypeptide(L)'
;MSRTVIVGIDGSPESLAAAEWAAREALLRAVPLHVVHAGEQQPHAYAPFATEAVALPGEDRSARMLHDTEVSLAYRHPGLGITAEHLAGQPATALSAAAREAEVLVLGSRGLGRASGRLFGSVAFAVVGRAERPVVLVRAGAGDTYERRADTRGISGEATPFGDVVLGLRLPGRSAEAVLAFAFDAAARRDAGLRVVHGWNAMPSARVGEGDAEAVEPAELLTETLRPWREKFPGVEVTAEAVIGGPGAHLADVSRDASLLVLGGRLRSRPVGPHMGPVTHEVLQRSLAPVAVVPHR
;
A
#
# COMPACT_ATOMS: atom_id res chain seq x y z
N MET A 1 -19.23 -0.79 11.98
CA MET A 1 -18.64 0.06 10.94
C MET A 1 -18.41 -0.83 9.73
N SER A 2 -18.95 -0.48 8.56
CA SER A 2 -18.76 -1.25 7.33
C SER A 2 -17.30 -1.15 6.92
N ARG A 3 -16.61 -2.28 6.78
CA ARG A 3 -15.24 -2.31 6.27
C ARG A 3 -15.27 -2.02 4.78
N THR A 4 -14.39 -1.16 4.29
CA THR A 4 -14.31 -0.79 2.87
C THR A 4 -12.86 -0.61 2.43
N VAL A 5 -12.58 -0.85 1.17
CA VAL A 5 -11.34 -0.39 0.53
C VAL A 5 -11.61 1.00 -0.04
N ILE A 6 -10.73 1.97 0.26
CA ILE A 6 -10.82 3.32 -0.31
C ILE A 6 -9.69 3.53 -1.29
N VAL A 7 -9.97 4.13 -2.45
CA VAL A 7 -8.94 4.53 -3.41
C VAL A 7 -9.03 6.02 -3.73
N GLY A 8 -7.90 6.72 -3.62
CA GLY A 8 -7.78 8.12 -4.04
C GLY A 8 -7.36 8.24 -5.50
N ILE A 9 -8.13 8.99 -6.29
CA ILE A 9 -7.84 9.23 -7.71
C ILE A 9 -7.65 10.72 -8.00
N ASP A 10 -6.78 11.02 -8.97
CA ASP A 10 -6.53 12.36 -9.50
C ASP A 10 -6.52 12.40 -11.05
N GLY A 11 -6.87 11.29 -11.69
CA GLY A 11 -6.87 11.12 -13.13
C GLY A 11 -5.49 10.83 -13.74
N SER A 12 -4.44 10.68 -12.92
CA SER A 12 -3.14 10.20 -13.39
C SER A 12 -3.18 8.70 -13.74
N PRO A 13 -2.30 8.23 -14.64
CA PRO A 13 -2.19 6.80 -14.93
C PRO A 13 -1.94 5.95 -13.68
N GLU A 14 -1.17 6.47 -12.72
CA GLU A 14 -0.90 5.82 -11.45
C GLU A 14 -2.14 5.69 -10.57
N SER A 15 -2.98 6.73 -10.52
CA SER A 15 -4.22 6.69 -9.76
C SER A 15 -5.27 5.78 -10.39
N LEU A 16 -5.31 5.67 -11.71
CA LEU A 16 -6.16 4.70 -12.41
C LEU A 16 -5.68 3.26 -12.21
N ALA A 17 -4.38 3.02 -12.24
CA ALA A 17 -3.81 1.72 -11.88
C ALA A 17 -4.11 1.36 -10.40
N ALA A 18 -4.05 2.35 -9.51
CA ALA A 18 -4.42 2.18 -8.11
C ALA A 18 -5.91 1.82 -7.95
N ALA A 19 -6.80 2.44 -8.74
CA ALA A 19 -8.23 2.13 -8.74
C ALA A 19 -8.52 0.69 -9.18
N GLU A 20 -7.82 0.22 -10.19
CA GLU A 20 -7.91 -1.16 -10.67
C GLU A 20 -7.40 -2.16 -9.63
N TRP A 21 -6.25 -1.89 -9.03
CA TRP A 21 -5.70 -2.70 -7.95
C TRP A 21 -6.65 -2.74 -6.74
N ALA A 22 -7.22 -1.59 -6.36
CA ALA A 22 -8.16 -1.48 -5.25
C ALA A 22 -9.45 -2.28 -5.47
N ALA A 23 -9.95 -2.34 -6.70
CA ALA A 23 -11.12 -3.15 -7.04
C ALA A 23 -10.85 -4.65 -6.83
N ARG A 24 -9.69 -5.14 -7.27
CA ARG A 24 -9.29 -6.53 -7.03
C ARG A 24 -9.09 -6.81 -5.53
N GLU A 25 -8.46 -5.90 -4.80
CA GLU A 25 -8.27 -6.03 -3.36
C GLU A 25 -9.60 -6.04 -2.60
N ALA A 26 -10.58 -5.22 -3.01
CA ALA A 26 -11.91 -5.19 -2.43
C ALA A 26 -12.65 -6.54 -2.64
N LEU A 27 -12.51 -7.14 -3.82
CA LEU A 27 -13.03 -8.49 -4.11
C LEU A 27 -12.37 -9.56 -3.23
N LEU A 28 -11.03 -9.55 -3.11
CA LEU A 28 -10.29 -10.48 -2.24
C LEU A 28 -10.70 -10.35 -0.77
N ARG A 29 -11.07 -9.15 -0.33
CA ARG A 29 -11.53 -8.87 1.03
C ARG A 29 -13.04 -9.07 1.23
N ALA A 30 -13.79 -9.26 0.14
CA ALA A 30 -15.25 -9.31 0.13
C ALA A 30 -15.88 -8.06 0.80
N VAL A 31 -15.37 -6.87 0.46
CA VAL A 31 -15.85 -5.57 0.95
C VAL A 31 -16.10 -4.62 -0.22
N PRO A 32 -16.94 -3.57 -0.06
CA PRO A 32 -17.13 -2.57 -1.11
C PRO A 32 -15.88 -1.72 -1.37
N LEU A 33 -15.84 -1.11 -2.56
CA LEU A 33 -14.85 -0.13 -2.98
C LEU A 33 -15.43 1.28 -2.91
N HIS A 34 -14.71 2.20 -2.30
CA HIS A 34 -15.04 3.62 -2.30
C HIS A 34 -13.98 4.40 -3.08
N VAL A 35 -14.36 4.96 -4.22
CA VAL A 35 -13.50 5.78 -5.08
C VAL A 35 -13.63 7.24 -4.65
N VAL A 36 -12.53 7.88 -4.27
CA VAL A 36 -12.57 9.26 -3.80
C VAL A 36 -11.62 10.15 -4.61
N HIS A 37 -12.08 11.36 -4.90
CA HIS A 37 -11.22 12.45 -5.34
C HIS A 37 -11.21 13.53 -4.28
N ALA A 38 -10.02 13.96 -3.85
CA ALA A 38 -9.87 15.01 -2.86
C ALA A 38 -9.33 16.29 -3.52
N GLY A 39 -10.03 17.40 -3.32
CA GLY A 39 -9.63 18.69 -3.85
C GLY A 39 -10.36 19.86 -3.15
N GLU A 40 -9.78 21.03 -3.23
CA GLU A 40 -10.47 22.22 -2.79
C GLU A 40 -11.63 22.50 -3.77
N GLN A 41 -12.84 22.53 -3.25
CA GLN A 41 -13.96 23.11 -3.99
C GLN A 41 -13.64 24.58 -4.13
N GLN A 42 -13.34 25.04 -5.34
CA GLN A 42 -13.26 26.48 -5.57
C GLN A 42 -14.65 27.04 -5.26
N PRO A 43 -14.75 28.03 -4.36
CA PRO A 43 -16.04 28.69 -4.12
C PRO A 43 -16.53 29.18 -5.46
N HIS A 44 -17.81 28.91 -5.78
CA HIS A 44 -18.44 29.46 -6.96
C HIS A 44 -18.09 30.94 -7.03
N ALA A 45 -17.36 31.36 -8.05
CA ALA A 45 -17.10 32.75 -8.25
C ALA A 45 -18.47 33.44 -8.39
N TYR A 46 -18.88 34.13 -7.37
CA TYR A 46 -20.11 34.92 -7.40
C TYR A 46 -19.92 36.00 -8.45
N ALA A 47 -20.31 35.68 -9.67
CA ALA A 47 -20.41 36.63 -10.72
C ALA A 47 -21.75 37.36 -10.48
N PRO A 48 -21.76 38.61 -9.96
CA PRO A 48 -23.01 39.30 -9.53
C PRO A 48 -23.98 39.58 -10.67
N PHE A 49 -23.67 39.19 -11.89
CA PHE A 49 -24.46 39.37 -13.11
C PHE A 49 -24.72 38.05 -13.89
N ALA A 50 -24.36 36.90 -13.36
CA ALA A 50 -24.69 35.64 -14.00
C ALA A 50 -26.09 35.20 -13.57
N THR A 51 -27.01 35.12 -14.52
CA THR A 51 -28.41 34.67 -14.31
C THR A 51 -28.53 33.15 -14.17
N GLU A 52 -27.45 32.39 -14.38
CA GLU A 52 -27.32 30.95 -14.16
C GLU A 52 -26.02 30.65 -13.44
N ALA A 53 -26.04 29.71 -12.50
CA ALA A 53 -24.83 29.18 -11.87
C ALA A 53 -24.01 28.43 -12.92
N VAL A 54 -23.01 29.07 -13.48
CA VAL A 54 -22.06 28.43 -14.40
C VAL A 54 -21.15 27.58 -13.55
N ALA A 55 -21.27 26.25 -13.65
CA ALA A 55 -20.32 25.33 -13.04
C ALA A 55 -18.91 25.62 -13.55
N LEU A 56 -17.95 25.78 -12.64
CA LEU A 56 -16.57 26.05 -13.04
C LEU A 56 -16.00 24.83 -13.79
N PRO A 57 -15.18 25.03 -14.83
CA PRO A 57 -14.68 23.92 -15.67
C PRO A 57 -13.94 22.82 -14.89
N GLY A 58 -13.48 23.10 -13.67
CA GLY A 58 -12.79 22.14 -12.80
C GLY A 58 -13.70 21.17 -12.06
N GLU A 59 -14.88 21.60 -11.61
CA GLU A 59 -15.85 20.74 -10.89
C GLU A 59 -16.45 19.71 -11.84
N ASP A 60 -16.84 20.12 -13.04
CA ASP A 60 -17.30 19.21 -14.10
C ASP A 60 -16.27 18.13 -14.45
N ARG A 61 -14.99 18.48 -14.44
CA ARG A 61 -13.90 17.55 -14.76
C ARG A 61 -13.72 16.49 -13.66
N SER A 62 -13.75 16.88 -12.41
CA SER A 62 -13.59 15.95 -11.26
C SER A 62 -14.80 15.03 -11.15
N ALA A 63 -16.01 15.55 -11.32
CA ALA A 63 -17.23 14.76 -11.32
C ALA A 63 -17.25 13.74 -12.46
N ARG A 64 -16.86 14.14 -13.67
CA ARG A 64 -16.76 13.23 -14.83
C ARG A 64 -15.71 12.16 -14.58
N MET A 65 -14.53 12.52 -14.11
CA MET A 65 -13.45 11.56 -13.79
C MET A 65 -13.91 10.51 -12.78
N LEU A 66 -14.59 10.92 -11.70
CA LEU A 66 -15.17 10.01 -10.71
C LEU A 66 -16.19 9.08 -11.34
N HIS A 67 -17.14 9.64 -12.09
CA HIS A 67 -18.20 8.87 -12.78
C HIS A 67 -17.61 7.89 -13.80
N ASP A 68 -16.71 8.34 -14.67
CA ASP A 68 -16.08 7.50 -15.68
C ASP A 68 -15.28 6.35 -15.04
N THR A 69 -14.59 6.62 -13.92
CA THR A 69 -13.86 5.62 -13.17
C THR A 69 -14.80 4.60 -12.54
N GLU A 70 -15.88 5.05 -11.90
CA GLU A 70 -16.90 4.20 -11.28
C GLU A 70 -17.53 3.26 -12.33
N VAL A 71 -18.01 3.81 -13.46
CA VAL A 71 -18.62 3.04 -14.56
C VAL A 71 -17.62 2.03 -15.14
N SER A 72 -16.39 2.45 -15.37
CA SER A 72 -15.35 1.59 -15.93
C SER A 72 -15.02 0.42 -15.00
N LEU A 73 -14.90 0.67 -13.69
CA LEU A 73 -14.64 -0.38 -12.69
C LEU A 73 -15.84 -1.32 -12.52
N ALA A 74 -17.06 -0.78 -12.47
CA ALA A 74 -18.28 -1.58 -12.37
C ALA A 74 -18.44 -2.54 -13.57
N TYR A 75 -18.07 -2.09 -14.77
CA TYR A 75 -18.07 -2.93 -15.96
C TYR A 75 -17.05 -4.07 -15.90
N ARG A 76 -15.83 -3.78 -15.38
CA ARG A 76 -14.74 -4.77 -15.30
C ARG A 76 -14.85 -5.71 -14.10
N HIS A 77 -15.50 -5.26 -13.04
CA HIS A 77 -15.66 -6.02 -11.79
C HIS A 77 -17.15 -6.19 -11.43
N PRO A 78 -17.91 -6.97 -12.21
CA PRO A 78 -19.33 -7.18 -11.96
C PRO A 78 -19.55 -7.80 -10.58
N GLY A 79 -20.49 -7.23 -9.82
CA GLY A 79 -20.81 -7.67 -8.45
C GLY A 79 -20.02 -7.00 -7.35
N LEU A 80 -19.00 -6.18 -7.65
CA LEU A 80 -18.36 -5.32 -6.67
C LEU A 80 -19.25 -4.10 -6.37
N GLY A 81 -19.60 -3.88 -5.11
CA GLY A 81 -20.25 -2.64 -4.68
C GLY A 81 -19.25 -1.47 -4.78
N ILE A 82 -19.52 -0.52 -5.67
CA ILE A 82 -18.66 0.64 -5.89
C ILE A 82 -19.45 1.91 -5.60
N THR A 83 -18.83 2.86 -4.94
CA THR A 83 -19.32 4.21 -4.72
C THR A 83 -18.25 5.23 -5.06
N ALA A 84 -18.62 6.40 -5.54
CA ALA A 84 -17.69 7.47 -5.86
C ALA A 84 -18.07 8.77 -5.15
N GLU A 85 -17.10 9.49 -4.59
CA GLU A 85 -17.33 10.71 -3.83
C GLU A 85 -16.22 11.73 -4.01
N HIS A 86 -16.59 13.01 -4.01
CA HIS A 86 -15.65 14.12 -3.93
C HIS A 86 -15.46 14.56 -2.47
N LEU A 87 -14.22 14.48 -1.98
CA LEU A 87 -13.86 14.94 -0.63
C LEU A 87 -13.38 16.41 -0.68
N ALA A 88 -14.07 17.28 0.04
CA ALA A 88 -13.66 18.67 0.15
C ALA A 88 -12.39 18.83 1.02
N GLY A 89 -11.52 19.78 0.63
CA GLY A 89 -10.35 20.18 1.38
C GLY A 89 -9.02 19.75 0.79
N GLN A 90 -7.95 19.98 1.55
CA GLN A 90 -6.60 19.62 1.09
C GLN A 90 -6.43 18.11 0.92
N PRO A 91 -5.96 17.61 -0.23
CA PRO A 91 -5.96 16.19 -0.56
C PRO A 91 -5.31 15.29 0.50
N ALA A 92 -4.13 15.66 1.01
CA ALA A 92 -3.46 14.86 2.03
C ALA A 92 -4.25 14.77 3.35
N THR A 93 -4.95 15.83 3.73
CA THR A 93 -5.76 15.88 4.96
C THR A 93 -7.05 15.07 4.78
N ALA A 94 -7.77 15.31 3.68
CA ALA A 94 -9.02 14.62 3.38
C ALA A 94 -8.83 13.10 3.24
N LEU A 95 -7.80 12.67 2.49
CA LEU A 95 -7.46 11.24 2.32
C LEU A 95 -6.97 10.59 3.62
N SER A 96 -6.23 11.32 4.48
CA SER A 96 -5.84 10.78 5.79
C SER A 96 -7.03 10.61 6.73
N ALA A 97 -8.04 11.49 6.63
CA ALA A 97 -9.29 11.35 7.37
C ALA A 97 -10.10 10.15 6.86
N ALA A 98 -10.28 10.03 5.54
CA ALA A 98 -10.96 8.89 4.93
C ALA A 98 -10.30 7.55 5.28
N ALA A 99 -8.96 7.51 5.34
CA ALA A 99 -8.20 6.31 5.72
C ALA A 99 -8.59 5.73 7.08
N ARG A 100 -9.08 6.53 8.04
CA ARG A 100 -9.48 6.04 9.38
C ARG A 100 -10.66 5.07 9.33
N GLU A 101 -11.52 5.24 8.35
CA GLU A 101 -12.72 4.42 8.14
C GLU A 101 -12.46 3.24 7.21
N ALA A 102 -11.32 3.27 6.50
CA ALA A 102 -10.92 2.25 5.56
C ALA A 102 -10.32 1.02 6.26
N GLU A 103 -10.48 -0.14 5.63
CA GLU A 103 -9.64 -1.31 5.91
C GLU A 103 -8.24 -1.11 5.31
N VAL A 104 -8.21 -0.58 4.09
CA VAL A 104 -7.00 -0.21 3.33
C VAL A 104 -7.29 1.04 2.50
N LEU A 105 -6.38 2.01 2.52
CA LEU A 105 -6.37 3.12 1.58
C LEU A 105 -5.38 2.83 0.46
N VAL A 106 -5.80 3.01 -0.79
CA VAL A 106 -4.97 2.79 -1.98
C VAL A 106 -4.73 4.11 -2.70
N LEU A 107 -3.51 4.39 -3.08
CA LEU A 107 -3.12 5.60 -3.79
C LEU A 107 -2.16 5.28 -4.94
N GLY A 108 -2.19 6.09 -6.00
CA GLY A 108 -1.12 6.11 -6.97
C GLY A 108 0.20 6.56 -6.33
N SER A 109 1.30 5.92 -6.65
CA SER A 109 2.62 6.28 -6.12
C SER A 109 3.09 7.67 -6.62
N ARG A 110 2.51 8.18 -7.71
CA ARG A 110 2.69 9.53 -8.28
C ARG A 110 1.32 10.08 -8.65
N GLY A 111 1.20 11.39 -8.77
CA GLY A 111 0.02 12.08 -9.27
C GLY A 111 0.38 13.04 -10.39
N LEU A 112 -0.57 13.86 -10.84
CA LEU A 112 -0.40 14.84 -11.92
C LEU A 112 0.68 15.89 -11.67
N GLY A 113 1.15 16.08 -10.44
CA GLY A 113 2.17 17.04 -10.04
C GLY A 113 3.59 16.65 -10.42
N ARG A 114 3.93 16.57 -11.72
CA ARG A 114 5.24 16.17 -12.24
C ARG A 114 6.41 17.14 -11.97
N ALA A 115 6.20 18.28 -11.30
CA ALA A 115 7.11 19.44 -11.36
C ALA A 115 8.35 19.40 -10.47
N SER A 116 8.68 18.33 -9.75
CA SER A 116 9.74 18.44 -8.72
C SER A 116 10.74 17.30 -8.62
N GLY A 117 11.05 16.56 -9.66
CA GLY A 117 12.14 15.56 -9.59
C GLY A 117 11.99 14.52 -8.46
N ARG A 118 10.92 14.59 -7.66
CA ARG A 118 10.60 13.65 -6.59
C ARG A 118 10.00 12.38 -7.19
N LEU A 119 10.50 11.25 -6.77
CA LEU A 119 10.08 9.94 -7.25
C LEU A 119 8.67 9.54 -6.72
N PHE A 120 8.11 10.31 -5.75
CA PHE A 120 6.77 10.10 -5.15
C PHE A 120 5.93 11.36 -5.16
N GLY A 121 4.60 11.19 -5.25
CA GLY A 121 3.64 12.26 -5.09
C GLY A 121 3.67 12.82 -3.65
N SER A 122 3.59 14.14 -3.54
CA SER A 122 3.57 14.84 -2.23
C SER A 122 2.38 14.41 -1.36
N VAL A 123 1.24 14.13 -1.98
CA VAL A 123 0.02 13.65 -1.30
C VAL A 123 0.25 12.24 -0.74
N ALA A 124 0.71 11.29 -1.57
CA ALA A 124 0.99 9.92 -1.13
C ALA A 124 2.00 9.88 0.02
N PHE A 125 3.10 10.67 -0.08
CA PHE A 125 4.09 10.80 0.98
C PHE A 125 3.49 11.33 2.29
N ALA A 126 2.67 12.39 2.21
CA ALA A 126 2.06 13.00 3.38
C ALA A 126 1.02 12.08 4.04
N VAL A 127 0.26 11.32 3.25
CA VAL A 127 -0.73 10.36 3.74
C VAL A 127 -0.04 9.18 4.44
N VAL A 128 0.96 8.55 3.81
CA VAL A 128 1.70 7.43 4.42
C VAL A 128 2.33 7.83 5.77
N GLY A 129 2.84 9.06 5.88
CA GLY A 129 3.44 9.55 7.13
C GLY A 129 2.44 9.87 8.26
N ARG A 130 1.12 9.86 7.99
CA ARG A 130 0.06 10.23 8.94
C ARG A 130 -1.01 9.18 9.13
N ALA A 131 -1.17 8.26 8.18
CA ALA A 131 -2.25 7.28 8.18
C ALA A 131 -2.12 6.32 9.36
N GLU A 132 -3.25 6.08 10.03
CA GLU A 132 -3.40 5.14 11.15
C GLU A 132 -3.87 3.75 10.66
N ARG A 133 -4.08 3.61 9.36
CA ARG A 133 -4.49 2.40 8.65
C ARG A 133 -3.51 2.07 7.53
N PRO A 134 -3.47 0.83 7.06
CA PRO A 134 -2.61 0.45 5.95
C PRO A 134 -2.85 1.31 4.71
N VAL A 135 -1.76 1.77 4.10
CA VAL A 135 -1.78 2.52 2.82
C VAL A 135 -1.01 1.73 1.79
N VAL A 136 -1.64 1.46 0.65
CA VAL A 136 -0.99 0.78 -0.48
C VAL A 136 -0.70 1.80 -1.57
N LEU A 137 0.55 1.81 -2.03
CA LEU A 137 1.00 2.64 -3.13
C LEU A 137 1.20 1.81 -4.38
N VAL A 138 0.51 2.18 -5.47
CA VAL A 138 0.52 1.47 -6.75
C VAL A 138 1.18 2.33 -7.82
N ARG A 139 2.02 1.73 -8.67
CA ARG A 139 2.65 2.40 -9.81
C ARG A 139 1.84 2.22 -11.09
N ALA A 140 1.95 3.16 -12.02
CA ALA A 140 1.50 2.96 -13.38
C ALA A 140 2.28 1.82 -14.03
N GLY A 141 1.59 0.92 -14.74
CA GLY A 141 2.20 -0.27 -15.34
C GLY A 141 2.39 -1.44 -14.38
N ALA A 142 2.09 -1.27 -13.08
CA ALA A 142 2.02 -2.36 -12.11
C ALA A 142 0.68 -3.13 -12.19
N GLY A 143 0.10 -3.22 -13.39
CA GLY A 143 -1.12 -3.97 -13.65
C GLY A 143 -0.92 -5.48 -13.56
N ASP A 144 -1.88 -6.25 -14.05
CA ASP A 144 -1.98 -7.71 -13.99
C ASP A 144 -0.67 -8.49 -14.22
N THR A 145 0.27 -7.91 -14.95
CA THR A 145 1.54 -8.55 -15.33
C THR A 145 2.47 -8.79 -14.14
N TYR A 146 2.42 -7.96 -13.09
CA TYR A 146 3.32 -8.09 -11.94
C TYR A 146 2.67 -8.79 -10.74
N GLU A 147 1.35 -8.76 -10.65
CA GLU A 147 0.64 -9.38 -9.52
C GLU A 147 0.45 -10.89 -9.71
N ARG A 148 0.46 -11.35 -10.95
CA ARG A 148 0.27 -12.76 -11.30
C ARG A 148 1.58 -13.37 -11.78
N ARG A 149 1.90 -14.58 -11.33
CA ARG A 149 3.02 -15.34 -11.88
C ARG A 149 2.85 -15.45 -13.39
N ALA A 150 3.86 -15.07 -14.15
CA ALA A 150 3.90 -15.36 -15.57
C ALA A 150 3.80 -16.87 -15.75
N ASP A 151 2.69 -17.33 -16.28
CA ASP A 151 2.52 -18.74 -16.57
C ASP A 151 3.41 -19.10 -17.76
N THR A 152 4.57 -19.69 -17.48
CA THR A 152 5.50 -20.20 -18.48
C THR A 152 5.00 -21.45 -19.19
N ARG A 153 3.81 -21.96 -18.85
CA ARG A 153 3.30 -23.25 -19.36
C ARG A 153 2.16 -23.16 -20.38
N GLY A 154 1.66 -21.98 -20.71
CA GLY A 154 0.81 -21.77 -21.89
C GLY A 154 -0.35 -22.73 -22.13
N ILE A 155 -0.84 -23.44 -21.13
CA ILE A 155 -1.90 -24.43 -21.27
C ILE A 155 -2.88 -24.25 -20.11
N SER A 156 -4.12 -23.93 -20.45
CA SER A 156 -5.33 -23.95 -19.63
C SER A 156 -5.83 -22.61 -19.15
N GLY A 157 -7.11 -22.35 -19.39
CA GLY A 157 -7.89 -21.19 -18.94
C GLY A 157 -8.11 -21.09 -17.42
N GLU A 158 -7.18 -21.57 -16.61
CA GLU A 158 -7.14 -21.36 -15.16
C GLU A 158 -6.55 -19.97 -14.87
N ALA A 159 -7.14 -19.29 -13.90
CA ALA A 159 -6.65 -17.99 -13.47
C ALA A 159 -5.18 -18.10 -13.04
N THR A 160 -4.33 -17.27 -13.64
CA THR A 160 -2.90 -17.23 -13.32
C THR A 160 -2.75 -16.93 -11.81
N PRO A 161 -2.02 -17.76 -11.04
CA PRO A 161 -1.90 -17.57 -9.59
C PRO A 161 -1.18 -16.27 -9.27
N PHE A 162 -1.53 -15.66 -8.12
CA PHE A 162 -0.81 -14.50 -7.62
C PHE A 162 0.65 -14.84 -7.32
N GLY A 163 1.53 -13.87 -7.52
CA GLY A 163 2.89 -13.92 -6.99
C GLY A 163 2.89 -13.88 -5.46
N ASP A 164 4.01 -14.31 -4.85
CA ASP A 164 4.15 -14.31 -3.39
C ASP A 164 3.94 -12.90 -2.80
N VAL A 165 3.49 -12.86 -1.55
CA VAL A 165 3.57 -11.63 -0.74
C VAL A 165 4.97 -11.56 -0.13
N VAL A 166 5.64 -10.42 -0.26
CA VAL A 166 6.95 -10.17 0.38
C VAL A 166 6.74 -9.30 1.61
N LEU A 167 7.34 -9.68 2.73
CA LEU A 167 7.29 -8.92 3.98
C LEU A 167 8.70 -8.46 4.39
N GLY A 168 8.94 -7.15 4.45
CA GLY A 168 10.10 -6.57 5.10
C GLY A 168 9.84 -6.43 6.60
N LEU A 169 10.48 -7.28 7.41
CA LEU A 169 10.29 -7.33 8.87
C LEU A 169 11.53 -6.80 9.60
N ARG A 170 11.32 -6.00 10.63
CA ARG A 170 12.38 -5.53 11.53
C ARG A 170 12.19 -6.12 12.92
N LEU A 171 13.17 -6.87 13.39
CA LEU A 171 13.22 -7.44 14.73
C LEU A 171 14.45 -6.90 15.52
N PRO A 172 14.42 -6.90 16.88
CA PRO A 172 13.22 -7.10 17.70
C PRO A 172 12.32 -5.87 17.69
N GLY A 173 11.01 -6.08 17.83
CA GLY A 173 10.06 -4.97 17.91
C GLY A 173 8.65 -5.42 18.27
N ARG A 174 8.06 -4.78 19.28
CA ARG A 174 6.63 -4.96 19.64
C ARG A 174 5.66 -4.61 18.50
N SER A 175 6.18 -3.95 17.48
CA SER A 175 5.43 -3.43 16.34
C SER A 175 5.22 -4.45 15.21
N ALA A 176 5.77 -5.65 15.34
CA ALA A 176 5.72 -6.68 14.30
C ALA A 176 4.30 -7.25 14.08
N GLU A 177 3.47 -7.29 15.14
CA GLU A 177 2.17 -7.98 15.13
C GLU A 177 1.23 -7.45 14.04
N ALA A 178 1.02 -6.15 13.96
CA ALA A 178 0.11 -5.56 12.96
C ALA A 178 0.60 -5.79 11.52
N VAL A 179 1.92 -5.73 11.32
CA VAL A 179 2.54 -5.92 10.01
C VAL A 179 2.46 -7.39 9.59
N LEU A 180 2.75 -8.32 10.53
CA LEU A 180 2.60 -9.76 10.33
C LEU A 180 1.13 -10.13 10.05
N ALA A 181 0.19 -9.63 10.85
CA ALA A 181 -1.24 -9.87 10.66
C ALA A 181 -1.69 -9.48 9.24
N PHE A 182 -1.26 -8.30 8.78
CA PHE A 182 -1.60 -7.82 7.44
C PHE A 182 -0.96 -8.68 6.34
N ALA A 183 0.32 -9.04 6.48
CA ALA A 183 1.03 -9.81 5.47
C ALA A 183 0.48 -11.25 5.33
N PHE A 184 0.22 -11.93 6.45
CA PHE A 184 -0.39 -13.25 6.44
C PHE A 184 -1.83 -13.26 5.90
N ASP A 185 -2.66 -12.28 6.29
CA ASP A 185 -4.01 -12.10 5.73
C ASP A 185 -3.95 -11.85 4.22
N ALA A 186 -3.03 -11.00 3.76
CA ALA A 186 -2.86 -10.72 2.34
C ALA A 186 -2.41 -11.94 1.54
N ALA A 187 -1.49 -12.76 2.07
CA ALA A 187 -1.04 -14.00 1.43
C ALA A 187 -2.17 -15.05 1.38
N ALA A 188 -2.87 -15.25 2.50
CA ALA A 188 -3.99 -16.20 2.58
C ALA A 188 -5.12 -15.87 1.60
N ARG A 189 -5.49 -14.59 1.45
CA ARG A 189 -6.53 -14.15 0.50
C ARG A 189 -6.15 -14.33 -0.96
N ARG A 190 -4.84 -14.36 -1.25
CA ARG A 190 -4.30 -14.55 -2.61
C ARG A 190 -4.01 -16.00 -2.94
N ASP A 191 -4.16 -16.90 -1.95
CA ASP A 191 -3.67 -18.29 -2.05
C ASP A 191 -2.20 -18.32 -2.52
N ALA A 192 -1.37 -17.48 -1.89
CA ALA A 192 0.00 -17.22 -2.26
C ALA A 192 0.96 -17.48 -1.09
N GLY A 193 2.23 -17.72 -1.41
CA GLY A 193 3.30 -17.83 -0.43
C GLY A 193 3.62 -16.47 0.24
N LEU A 194 4.22 -16.52 1.43
CA LEU A 194 4.75 -15.38 2.15
C LEU A 194 6.26 -15.49 2.28
N ARG A 195 6.99 -14.56 1.65
CA ARG A 195 8.43 -14.44 1.78
C ARG A 195 8.77 -13.35 2.78
N VAL A 196 9.38 -13.72 3.90
CA VAL A 196 9.75 -12.79 4.98
C VAL A 196 11.24 -12.49 4.91
N VAL A 197 11.57 -11.21 4.77
CA VAL A 197 12.95 -10.71 4.77
C VAL A 197 13.19 -9.90 6.02
N HIS A 198 14.12 -10.34 6.86
CA HIS A 198 14.60 -9.62 8.04
C HIS A 198 15.95 -8.99 7.76
N GLY A 199 16.00 -7.65 7.68
CA GLY A 199 17.26 -6.92 7.58
C GLY A 199 17.82 -6.58 8.97
N TRP A 200 19.05 -6.95 9.21
CA TRP A 200 19.75 -6.64 10.45
C TRP A 200 21.14 -6.04 10.21
N ASN A 201 21.57 -5.16 11.11
CA ASN A 201 22.91 -4.63 11.05
C ASN A 201 23.82 -5.51 11.94
N ALA A 202 24.81 -6.15 11.36
CA ALA A 202 25.89 -6.73 12.13
C ALA A 202 26.58 -5.57 12.87
N MET A 203 26.34 -5.42 14.17
CA MET A 203 27.12 -4.52 14.98
C MET A 203 28.57 -5.00 14.92
N PRO A 204 29.54 -4.13 14.61
CA PRO A 204 30.94 -4.49 14.83
C PRO A 204 31.06 -4.91 16.29
N SER A 205 31.61 -6.08 16.54
CA SER A 205 31.83 -6.67 17.86
C SER A 205 32.90 -5.91 18.73
N ALA A 206 32.81 -4.60 18.75
CA ALA A 206 33.75 -3.70 19.44
C ALA A 206 33.27 -3.31 20.84
N ARG A 207 32.51 -4.17 21.52
CA ARG A 207 32.35 -4.18 22.98
C ARG A 207 32.07 -5.60 23.46
N VAL A 208 33.08 -6.45 23.39
CA VAL A 208 33.14 -7.61 24.26
C VAL A 208 33.46 -7.08 25.66
N GLY A 209 32.44 -6.68 26.37
CA GLY A 209 32.43 -6.44 27.80
C GLY A 209 31.62 -7.59 28.41
N GLU A 210 32.27 -8.36 29.24
CA GLU A 210 31.78 -9.50 29.98
C GLU A 210 30.35 -9.33 30.50
N GLY A 211 29.45 -10.15 30.01
CA GLY A 211 28.09 -10.28 30.44
C GLY A 211 27.34 -11.13 29.42
N ASP A 212 27.28 -12.45 29.66
CA ASP A 212 26.62 -13.48 28.86
C ASP A 212 25.12 -13.17 28.64
N ALA A 213 24.82 -12.29 27.73
CA ALA A 213 23.56 -12.34 27.03
C ALA A 213 23.84 -13.06 25.69
N GLU A 214 23.54 -14.34 25.65
CA GLU A 214 23.56 -15.18 24.46
C GLU A 214 22.81 -14.43 23.35
N ALA A 215 23.56 -13.87 22.41
CA ALA A 215 22.99 -13.09 21.30
C ALA A 215 22.22 -14.09 20.45
N VAL A 216 20.89 -14.15 20.62
CA VAL A 216 20.00 -14.98 19.82
C VAL A 216 20.28 -14.68 18.35
N GLU A 217 20.60 -15.70 17.57
CA GLU A 217 20.86 -15.55 16.15
C GLU A 217 19.63 -14.94 15.45
N PRO A 218 19.81 -14.00 14.53
CA PRO A 218 18.69 -13.36 13.84
C PRO A 218 17.73 -14.34 13.16
N ALA A 219 18.24 -15.46 12.69
CA ALA A 219 17.45 -16.53 12.08
C ALA A 219 16.56 -17.27 13.10
N GLU A 220 17.06 -17.50 14.31
CA GLU A 220 16.29 -18.11 15.39
C GLU A 220 15.18 -17.19 15.87
N LEU A 221 15.50 -15.90 16.08
CA LEU A 221 14.53 -14.88 16.45
C LEU A 221 13.40 -14.77 15.41
N LEU A 222 13.76 -14.83 14.12
CA LEU A 222 12.80 -14.82 13.02
C LEU A 222 11.90 -16.06 13.06
N THR A 223 12.47 -17.24 13.27
CA THR A 223 11.75 -18.51 13.35
C THR A 223 10.75 -18.50 14.51
N GLU A 224 11.17 -18.09 15.70
CA GLU A 224 10.31 -17.98 16.88
C GLU A 224 9.18 -16.95 16.69
N THR A 225 9.49 -15.81 16.07
CA THR A 225 8.47 -14.78 15.78
C THR A 225 7.41 -15.28 14.80
N LEU A 226 7.79 -16.10 13.81
CA LEU A 226 6.86 -16.59 12.79
C LEU A 226 6.08 -17.84 13.22
N ARG A 227 6.53 -18.57 14.24
CA ARG A 227 5.88 -19.81 14.67
C ARG A 227 4.38 -19.66 14.95
N PRO A 228 3.90 -18.74 15.79
CA PRO A 228 2.46 -18.60 16.07
C PRO A 228 1.63 -18.19 14.86
N TRP A 229 2.26 -17.50 13.90
CA TRP A 229 1.61 -17.10 12.65
C TRP A 229 1.47 -18.25 11.66
N ARG A 230 2.48 -19.13 11.57
CA ARG A 230 2.39 -20.38 10.78
C ARG A 230 1.31 -21.30 11.31
N GLU A 231 1.17 -21.39 12.63
CA GLU A 231 0.09 -22.17 13.27
C GLU A 231 -1.29 -21.58 12.97
N LYS A 232 -1.41 -20.24 12.97
CA LYS A 232 -2.66 -19.53 12.69
C LYS A 232 -3.08 -19.58 11.22
N PHE A 233 -2.10 -19.63 10.30
CA PHE A 233 -2.32 -19.63 8.85
C PHE A 233 -1.64 -20.84 8.18
N PRO A 234 -2.12 -22.06 8.45
CA PRO A 234 -1.45 -23.28 7.98
C PRO A 234 -1.45 -23.45 6.45
N GLY A 235 -2.35 -22.76 5.74
CA GLY A 235 -2.40 -22.76 4.28
C GLY A 235 -1.40 -21.82 3.61
N VAL A 236 -0.68 -20.97 4.36
CA VAL A 236 0.31 -20.04 3.81
C VAL A 236 1.70 -20.68 3.88
N GLU A 237 2.30 -20.94 2.73
CA GLU A 237 3.71 -21.36 2.67
C GLU A 237 4.62 -20.17 3.03
N VAL A 238 5.45 -20.32 4.08
CA VAL A 238 6.30 -19.24 4.58
C VAL A 238 7.76 -19.57 4.39
N THR A 239 8.45 -18.78 3.57
CA THR A 239 9.91 -18.73 3.47
C THR A 239 10.44 -17.52 4.24
N ALA A 240 11.58 -17.66 4.94
CA ALA A 240 12.14 -16.61 5.76
C ALA A 240 13.65 -16.54 5.59
N GLU A 241 14.17 -15.32 5.41
CA GLU A 241 15.60 -15.05 5.28
C GLU A 241 16.04 -13.88 6.15
N ALA A 242 17.22 -13.98 6.75
CA ALA A 242 17.88 -12.91 7.47
C ALA A 242 19.03 -12.36 6.61
N VAL A 243 19.00 -11.04 6.34
CA VAL A 243 19.95 -10.37 5.44
C VAL A 243 20.77 -9.34 6.21
N ILE A 244 22.11 -9.38 6.04
CA ILE A 244 23.02 -8.41 6.64
C ILE A 244 23.01 -7.12 5.83
N GLY A 245 22.84 -5.97 6.49
CA GLY A 245 22.91 -4.64 5.89
C GLY A 245 21.56 -3.98 5.68
N GLY A 246 21.53 -2.95 4.82
CA GLY A 246 20.29 -2.22 4.48
C GLY A 246 19.36 -3.06 3.60
N PRO A 247 18.18 -3.47 4.07
CA PRO A 247 17.32 -4.39 3.33
C PRO A 247 16.58 -3.75 2.14
N GLY A 248 16.66 -2.44 1.94
CA GLY A 248 15.82 -1.73 0.96
C GLY A 248 16.01 -2.19 -0.48
N ALA A 249 17.27 -2.28 -0.94
CA ALA A 249 17.58 -2.74 -2.29
C ALA A 249 17.20 -4.21 -2.47
N HIS A 250 17.55 -5.06 -1.49
CA HIS A 250 17.22 -6.48 -1.52
C HIS A 250 15.71 -6.72 -1.57
N LEU A 251 14.93 -6.02 -0.71
CA LEU A 251 13.47 -6.07 -0.73
C LEU A 251 12.88 -5.66 -2.09
N ALA A 252 13.42 -4.62 -2.73
CA ALA A 252 13.00 -4.21 -4.05
C ALA A 252 13.28 -5.27 -5.11
N ASP A 253 14.43 -5.96 -5.01
CA ASP A 253 14.81 -7.00 -5.96
C ASP A 253 13.98 -8.29 -5.79
N VAL A 254 13.78 -8.76 -4.56
CA VAL A 254 12.97 -9.96 -4.30
C VAL A 254 11.47 -9.75 -4.48
N SER A 255 11.03 -8.49 -4.56
CA SER A 255 9.62 -8.15 -4.82
C SER A 255 9.27 -7.95 -6.28
N ARG A 256 10.18 -8.23 -7.21
CA ARG A 256 9.92 -8.01 -8.66
C ARG A 256 8.72 -8.81 -9.16
N ASP A 257 8.59 -10.04 -8.69
CA ASP A 257 7.51 -10.96 -9.06
C ASP A 257 6.45 -11.10 -7.94
N ALA A 258 6.49 -10.21 -6.96
CA ALA A 258 5.57 -10.23 -5.84
C ALA A 258 4.22 -9.58 -6.21
N SER A 259 3.14 -10.15 -5.70
CA SER A 259 1.81 -9.52 -5.81
C SER A 259 1.64 -8.33 -4.87
N LEU A 260 2.41 -8.30 -3.77
CA LEU A 260 2.39 -7.23 -2.77
C LEU A 260 3.69 -7.25 -1.96
N LEU A 261 4.27 -6.07 -1.73
CA LEU A 261 5.34 -5.89 -0.76
C LEU A 261 4.81 -5.16 0.48
N VAL A 262 4.97 -5.76 1.66
CA VAL A 262 4.47 -5.24 2.93
C VAL A 262 5.62 -4.73 3.79
N LEU A 263 5.49 -3.52 4.30
CA LEU A 263 6.46 -2.87 5.18
C LEU A 263 5.78 -2.26 6.40
N GLY A 264 6.48 -2.21 7.51
CA GLY A 264 6.05 -1.45 8.69
C GLY A 264 6.33 0.05 8.54
N GLY A 265 5.35 0.88 8.90
CA GLY A 265 5.48 2.33 9.02
C GLY A 265 5.35 2.78 10.47
N ARG A 266 6.41 3.37 11.07
CA ARG A 266 6.34 3.83 12.46
C ARG A 266 5.49 5.09 12.58
N LEU A 267 4.39 5.01 13.32
CA LEU A 267 3.63 6.18 13.76
C LEU A 267 4.44 6.99 14.78
N ARG A 268 4.66 8.26 14.51
CA ARG A 268 5.31 9.16 15.47
C ARG A 268 4.28 9.94 16.28
N SER A 269 4.51 10.02 17.59
CA SER A 269 3.69 10.79 18.53
C SER A 269 3.94 12.31 18.50
N ARG A 270 4.89 12.81 17.70
CA ARG A 270 5.20 14.25 17.59
C ARG A 270 4.99 14.75 16.16
N PRO A 271 4.31 15.90 15.98
CA PRO A 271 3.93 16.45 14.66
C PRO A 271 5.07 17.23 13.99
N VAL A 272 6.23 16.59 13.77
CA VAL A 272 7.32 17.19 13.00
C VAL A 272 7.36 16.53 11.64
N GLY A 273 6.47 16.96 10.73
CA GLY A 273 6.44 16.56 9.31
C GLY A 273 6.16 15.07 9.04
N PRO A 274 5.76 14.71 7.83
CA PRO A 274 5.64 13.32 7.42
C PRO A 274 7.03 12.69 7.37
N HIS A 275 7.23 11.61 8.10
CA HIS A 275 8.50 10.88 8.12
C HIS A 275 8.29 9.45 7.65
N MET A 276 9.04 9.10 6.63
CA MET A 276 9.15 7.75 6.10
C MET A 276 10.55 7.22 6.42
N GLY A 277 10.62 5.99 6.93
CA GLY A 277 11.91 5.36 7.22
C GLY A 277 12.76 5.20 5.95
N PRO A 278 14.11 5.14 6.07
CA PRO A 278 14.99 5.05 4.91
C PRO A 278 14.72 3.80 4.06
N VAL A 279 14.45 2.67 4.67
CA VAL A 279 14.10 1.42 3.97
C VAL A 279 12.80 1.57 3.17
N THR A 280 11.75 2.09 3.80
CA THR A 280 10.48 2.33 3.12
C THR A 280 10.65 3.31 1.96
N HIS A 281 11.45 4.36 2.15
CA HIS A 281 11.74 5.34 1.10
C HIS A 281 12.48 4.69 -0.07
N GLU A 282 13.52 3.89 0.18
CA GLU A 282 14.29 3.19 -0.84
C GLU A 282 13.44 2.17 -1.61
N VAL A 283 12.67 1.36 -0.90
CA VAL A 283 11.75 0.38 -1.50
C VAL A 283 10.73 1.07 -2.41
N LEU A 284 10.10 2.11 -1.92
CA LEU A 284 9.12 2.87 -2.71
C LEU A 284 9.74 3.51 -3.96
N GLN A 285 11.03 3.80 -3.96
CA GLN A 285 11.74 4.29 -5.15
C GLN A 285 11.96 3.20 -6.20
N ARG A 286 12.21 1.96 -5.79
CA ARG A 286 12.73 0.89 -6.65
C ARG A 286 11.71 -0.20 -6.96
N SER A 287 10.79 -0.50 -6.03
CA SER A 287 9.82 -1.59 -6.20
C SER A 287 8.89 -1.35 -7.38
N LEU A 288 8.66 -2.39 -8.15
CA LEU A 288 7.66 -2.46 -9.21
C LEU A 288 6.33 -2.99 -8.67
N ALA A 289 6.38 -3.85 -7.66
CA ALA A 289 5.19 -4.35 -6.98
C ALA A 289 4.46 -3.23 -6.21
N PRO A 290 3.14 -3.37 -5.99
CA PRO A 290 2.41 -2.56 -5.04
C PRO A 290 3.03 -2.66 -3.65
N VAL A 291 3.14 -1.52 -2.93
CA VAL A 291 3.77 -1.47 -1.60
C VAL A 291 2.75 -1.06 -0.55
N ALA A 292 2.47 -1.96 0.38
CA ALA A 292 1.68 -1.69 1.57
C ALA A 292 2.57 -1.18 2.71
N VAL A 293 2.26 0.00 3.23
CA VAL A 293 2.86 0.54 4.45
C VAL A 293 1.86 0.40 5.59
N VAL A 294 2.14 -0.50 6.51
CA VAL A 294 1.28 -0.83 7.65
C VAL A 294 1.72 -0.04 8.87
N PRO A 295 0.89 0.86 9.40
CA PRO A 295 1.25 1.69 10.54
C PRO A 295 1.37 0.83 11.81
N HIS A 296 2.38 1.15 12.61
CA HIS A 296 2.59 0.52 13.92
C HIS A 296 3.16 1.54 14.92
N ARG A 297 2.92 1.35 16.20
CA ARG A 297 3.39 2.20 17.32
C ARG A 297 4.75 1.75 17.86
#